data_438dc0a0f82cb78a3853e0912125ee72
#
_entry.id   438dc0a0f82cb78a3853e0912125ee72
#
_cell.length_a   1.000
_cell.length_b   1.000
_cell.length_c   1.000
_cell.angle_alpha   90.00
_cell.angle_beta   90.00
_cell.angle_gamma   90.00
#
_symmetry.space_group_name_H-M   'P 1'
#
loop_
_entity.id
_entity.type
_entity.pdbx_description
1 polymer ?
#
loop_
_entity_poly.entity_id
_entity_poly.type
_entity_poly.pdbx_seq_one_letter_code
_entity_poly.pdbx_strand_id
1 'polypeptide(L)'
;MAKRHIEKGGRVIVFTHRAELLNQAGGTFDKLGLDPEFIVAGKTPDLTKDLHVAMIETFNKRKSEYTLFLDQKTLVIIDESHLQDFTKIMDSIPNNTIVIGVTATPYRLPSEVQMGGFYTSLVHEVETQDIIDLEKLCPARSFGIPIDMKGLKKKGSNYDTSNYYEENKTYIGVVNNWEKHSKNEKTILFSSNIKSSKEVCQEFISKGYNAKHIDGKSKNRKEILDWFKITPDAIICNCGILTAGFDQTDILTVILYRATTSLPLFLQMCGRGSRISPNKTHFKILDFGNNIERHGFWEDKRTWQLNYEKKTKKEQALPVKICPKCDAINPASVKNCIICLYVFPIKPPTEEEVILIELKKITDKSKKLSDLTLDELSVLQKSNKFKATFIWRIVRSKGHDSIKEYAKLMSYKSFWISKQYSIKNNKFTDFTLR
;
A
#
# COMPACT_ATOMS: atom_id res chain seq x y z
N MET A 1 4.56 17.86 -24.26
CA MET A 1 4.15 19.06 -23.51
C MET A 1 5.28 20.10 -23.48
N ALA A 2 6.44 19.83 -22.92
CA ALA A 2 7.57 20.74 -22.89
C ALA A 2 7.92 21.33 -24.28
N LYS A 3 8.14 20.49 -25.30
CA LYS A 3 8.43 20.93 -26.67
C LYS A 3 7.39 21.93 -27.22
N ARG A 4 6.11 21.64 -27.07
CA ARG A 4 5.03 22.55 -27.52
C ARG A 4 5.00 23.89 -26.78
N HIS A 5 5.45 23.90 -25.50
CA HIS A 5 5.49 25.12 -24.72
C HIS A 5 6.65 26.01 -25.18
N ILE A 6 7.83 25.43 -25.46
CA ILE A 6 8.98 26.12 -26.01
C ILE A 6 8.71 26.66 -27.42
N GLU A 7 8.09 25.88 -28.29
CA GLU A 7 7.67 26.28 -29.64
C GLU A 7 6.72 27.50 -29.63
N LYS A 8 6.04 27.76 -28.52
CA LYS A 8 5.19 28.94 -28.30
C LYS A 8 5.92 30.11 -27.62
N GLY A 9 7.24 30.05 -27.50
CA GLY A 9 8.07 31.07 -26.87
C GLY A 9 8.04 31.06 -25.34
N GLY A 10 7.64 29.95 -24.73
CA GLY A 10 7.72 29.72 -23.28
C GLY A 10 9.03 29.05 -22.89
N ARG A 11 9.29 29.03 -21.58
CA ARG A 11 10.43 28.33 -20.96
C ARG A 11 9.96 27.14 -20.16
N VAL A 12 10.82 26.13 -19.97
CA VAL A 12 10.53 24.90 -19.21
C VAL A 12 11.61 24.63 -18.19
N ILE A 13 11.20 24.34 -16.96
CA ILE A 13 12.09 23.80 -15.94
C ILE A 13 11.53 22.49 -15.41
N VAL A 14 12.35 21.44 -15.38
CA VAL A 14 12.01 20.13 -14.83
C VAL A 14 12.80 19.91 -13.55
N PHE A 15 12.10 19.72 -12.45
CA PHE A 15 12.72 19.42 -11.16
C PHE A 15 12.74 17.94 -10.88
N THR A 16 13.89 17.43 -10.43
CA THR A 16 14.09 16.07 -9.96
C THR A 16 14.90 16.04 -8.67
N HIS A 17 14.78 14.96 -7.90
CA HIS A 17 15.48 14.80 -6.63
C HIS A 17 16.68 13.85 -6.69
N ARG A 18 16.97 13.24 -7.85
CA ARG A 18 18.09 12.28 -8.04
C ARG A 18 18.85 12.52 -9.32
N ALA A 19 20.16 12.38 -9.23
CA ALA A 19 21.07 12.57 -10.39
C ALA A 19 20.78 11.57 -11.54
N GLU A 20 20.35 10.35 -11.21
CA GLU A 20 19.97 9.35 -12.21
C GLU A 20 18.76 9.81 -13.05
N LEU A 21 17.75 10.39 -12.39
CA LEU A 21 16.56 10.93 -13.06
C LEU A 21 16.89 12.16 -13.89
N LEU A 22 17.80 13.01 -13.41
CA LEU A 22 18.30 14.18 -14.15
C LEU A 22 18.92 13.75 -15.49
N ASN A 23 19.80 12.73 -15.47
CA ASN A 23 20.43 12.23 -16.69
C ASN A 23 19.42 11.58 -17.65
N GLN A 24 18.42 10.83 -17.11
CA GLN A 24 17.37 10.23 -17.92
C GLN A 24 16.47 11.29 -18.57
N ALA A 25 16.10 12.33 -17.85
CA ALA A 25 15.30 13.43 -18.37
C ALA A 25 16.07 14.17 -19.49
N GLY A 26 17.36 14.49 -19.26
CA GLY A 26 18.21 15.09 -20.25
C GLY A 26 18.28 14.27 -21.55
N GLY A 27 18.64 12.97 -21.43
CA GLY A 27 18.70 12.09 -22.59
C GLY A 27 17.35 11.87 -23.31
N THR A 28 16.21 12.06 -22.61
CA THR A 28 14.90 12.06 -23.25
C THR A 28 14.67 13.33 -24.05
N PHE A 29 15.07 14.49 -23.54
CA PHE A 29 14.95 15.76 -24.25
C PHE A 29 15.88 15.81 -25.46
N ASP A 30 17.10 15.30 -25.36
CA ASP A 30 18.03 15.17 -26.49
C ASP A 30 17.42 14.38 -27.64
N LYS A 31 16.77 13.24 -27.35
CA LYS A 31 16.05 12.42 -28.35
C LYS A 31 14.90 13.16 -29.02
N LEU A 32 14.31 14.15 -28.34
CA LEU A 32 13.23 14.99 -28.87
C LEU A 32 13.78 16.21 -29.66
N GLY A 33 15.09 16.34 -29.78
CA GLY A 33 15.76 17.46 -30.43
C GLY A 33 15.72 18.75 -29.61
N LEU A 34 15.64 18.62 -28.28
CA LEU A 34 15.73 19.74 -27.33
C LEU A 34 17.08 19.67 -26.62
N ASP A 35 17.69 20.84 -26.38
CA ASP A 35 19.00 20.99 -25.73
C ASP A 35 18.83 21.45 -24.28
N PRO A 36 18.79 20.54 -23.29
CA PRO A 36 18.57 20.89 -21.91
C PRO A 36 19.83 21.43 -21.23
N GLU A 37 19.71 22.49 -20.46
CA GLU A 37 20.73 22.96 -19.53
C GLU A 37 20.50 22.37 -18.13
N PHE A 38 21.59 22.06 -17.41
CA PHE A 38 21.51 21.36 -16.13
C PHE A 38 21.87 22.26 -14.95
N ILE A 39 20.96 22.34 -13.97
CA ILE A 39 21.19 23.04 -12.70
C ILE A 39 21.62 22.01 -11.65
N VAL A 40 22.92 21.86 -11.48
CA VAL A 40 23.57 20.90 -10.57
C VAL A 40 24.66 21.57 -9.72
N ALA A 41 25.05 20.92 -8.62
CA ALA A 41 26.12 21.40 -7.77
C ALA A 41 27.44 21.53 -8.53
N GLY A 42 28.17 22.62 -8.30
CA GLY A 42 29.50 22.88 -8.90
C GLY A 42 29.45 23.36 -10.36
N LYS A 43 28.26 23.57 -10.95
CA LYS A 43 28.10 24.11 -12.30
C LYS A 43 27.35 25.45 -12.27
N THR A 44 27.76 26.40 -13.09
CA THR A 44 27.00 27.62 -13.38
C THR A 44 26.20 27.37 -14.65
N PRO A 45 24.86 27.33 -14.58
CA PRO A 45 24.03 27.06 -15.75
C PRO A 45 23.90 28.30 -16.63
N ASP A 46 23.69 28.07 -17.92
CA ASP A 46 23.29 29.10 -18.87
C ASP A 46 21.75 29.35 -18.76
N LEU A 47 21.38 30.42 -18.08
CA LEU A 47 19.98 30.78 -17.87
C LEU A 47 19.29 31.39 -19.10
N THR A 48 19.99 31.57 -20.21
CA THR A 48 19.39 32.02 -21.49
C THR A 48 18.70 30.90 -22.25
N LYS A 49 18.98 29.64 -21.93
CA LYS A 49 18.33 28.47 -22.52
C LYS A 49 16.85 28.39 -22.13
N ASP A 50 16.02 27.86 -23.01
CA ASP A 50 14.58 27.71 -22.78
C ASP A 50 14.22 26.45 -22.00
N LEU A 51 15.14 25.48 -21.87
CA LEU A 51 14.91 24.21 -21.17
C LEU A 51 15.98 23.94 -20.11
N HIS A 52 15.53 23.79 -18.88
CA HIS A 52 16.39 23.42 -17.76
C HIS A 52 15.95 22.13 -17.08
N VAL A 53 16.91 21.31 -16.65
CA VAL A 53 16.69 20.15 -15.77
C VAL A 53 17.46 20.40 -14.47
N ALA A 54 16.77 20.51 -13.36
CA ALA A 54 17.31 20.99 -12.09
C ALA A 54 17.25 19.95 -10.98
N MET A 55 18.36 19.78 -10.26
CA MET A 55 18.36 19.13 -8.96
C MET A 55 17.71 20.03 -7.92
N ILE A 56 16.65 19.52 -7.25
CA ILE A 56 15.88 20.25 -6.26
C ILE A 56 16.75 20.85 -5.15
N GLU A 57 17.71 20.08 -4.62
CA GLU A 57 18.60 20.51 -3.55
C GLU A 57 19.51 21.65 -3.98
N THR A 58 20.03 21.61 -5.23
CA THR A 58 20.89 22.65 -5.77
C THR A 58 20.10 23.92 -6.00
N PHE A 59 18.92 23.82 -6.59
CA PHE A 59 18.04 24.94 -6.81
C PHE A 59 17.67 25.64 -5.49
N ASN A 60 17.28 24.88 -4.47
CA ASN A 60 16.90 25.44 -3.15
C ASN A 60 18.07 26.17 -2.47
N LYS A 61 19.32 25.74 -2.65
CA LYS A 61 20.50 26.39 -2.07
C LYS A 61 20.86 27.70 -2.79
N ARG A 62 20.51 27.83 -4.06
CA ARG A 62 20.86 28.95 -4.94
C ARG A 62 19.62 29.68 -5.47
N LYS A 63 18.54 29.61 -4.71
CA LYS A 63 17.21 30.07 -5.07
C LYS A 63 17.18 31.52 -5.60
N SER A 64 17.90 32.42 -4.93
CA SER A 64 17.97 33.87 -5.32
C SER A 64 18.56 34.07 -6.71
N GLU A 65 19.43 33.16 -7.20
CA GLU A 65 20.04 33.27 -8.52
C GLU A 65 19.07 32.86 -9.64
N TYR A 66 18.11 31.96 -9.32
CA TYR A 66 17.21 31.36 -10.31
C TYR A 66 15.78 31.91 -10.28
N THR A 67 15.45 32.77 -9.33
CA THR A 67 14.10 33.31 -9.20
C THR A 67 13.66 34.10 -10.42
N LEU A 68 14.59 34.81 -11.08
CA LEU A 68 14.34 35.60 -12.30
C LEU A 68 14.00 34.70 -13.51
N PHE A 69 14.39 33.43 -13.51
CA PHE A 69 14.04 32.48 -14.55
C PHE A 69 12.59 32.01 -14.43
N LEU A 70 12.04 31.97 -13.21
CA LEU A 70 10.68 31.55 -12.94
C LEU A 70 9.73 32.74 -13.12
N ASP A 71 9.16 32.86 -14.28
CA ASP A 71 8.14 33.84 -14.61
C ASP A 71 6.85 33.17 -15.13
N GLN A 72 5.85 34.00 -15.49
CA GLN A 72 4.57 33.52 -16.00
C GLN A 72 4.66 32.73 -17.31
N LYS A 73 5.76 32.85 -18.07
CA LYS A 73 6.01 32.11 -19.29
C LYS A 73 6.72 30.77 -19.04
N THR A 74 7.07 30.49 -17.81
CA THR A 74 7.77 29.27 -17.43
C THR A 74 6.78 28.16 -17.10
N LEU A 75 6.92 27.01 -17.77
CA LEU A 75 6.26 25.76 -17.38
C LEU A 75 7.16 25.03 -16.38
N VAL A 76 6.66 24.82 -15.18
CA VAL A 76 7.35 24.04 -14.13
C VAL A 76 6.83 22.62 -14.15
N ILE A 77 7.72 21.63 -14.32
CA ILE A 77 7.41 20.20 -14.23
C ILE A 77 8.15 19.65 -13.03
N ILE A 78 7.43 18.95 -12.14
CA ILE A 78 8.01 18.36 -10.93
C ILE A 78 7.84 16.85 -11.01
N ASP A 79 8.94 16.14 -11.17
CA ASP A 79 8.97 14.67 -11.14
C ASP A 79 8.94 14.15 -9.70
N GLU A 80 8.23 13.04 -9.46
CA GLU A 80 7.93 12.50 -8.13
C GLU A 80 7.34 13.56 -7.17
N SER A 81 6.38 14.33 -7.65
CA SER A 81 5.80 15.50 -6.99
C SER A 81 5.15 15.22 -5.63
N HIS A 82 4.94 13.94 -5.29
CA HIS A 82 4.46 13.51 -3.97
C HIS A 82 5.53 13.70 -2.86
N LEU A 83 6.82 13.87 -3.20
CA LEU A 83 7.87 14.08 -2.22
C LEU A 83 7.79 15.47 -1.59
N GLN A 84 8.07 15.57 -0.29
CA GLN A 84 8.02 16.82 0.45
C GLN A 84 9.12 17.83 0.07
N ASP A 85 10.24 17.35 -0.48
CA ASP A 85 11.39 18.17 -0.85
C ASP A 85 11.02 19.30 -1.82
N PHE A 86 9.96 19.12 -2.58
CA PHE A 86 9.44 20.12 -3.52
C PHE A 86 8.58 21.23 -2.87
N THR A 87 8.17 21.08 -1.62
CA THR A 87 7.34 22.09 -0.92
C THR A 87 8.02 23.45 -0.88
N LYS A 88 9.34 23.48 -0.64
CA LYS A 88 10.12 24.72 -0.55
C LYS A 88 10.25 25.49 -1.87
N ILE A 89 10.13 24.81 -3.00
CA ILE A 89 10.15 25.46 -4.31
C ILE A 89 8.85 26.20 -4.56
N MET A 90 7.73 25.64 -4.14
CA MET A 90 6.41 26.20 -4.41
C MET A 90 6.28 27.64 -3.96
N ASP A 91 6.90 28.00 -2.81
CA ASP A 91 6.93 29.37 -2.30
C ASP A 91 7.69 30.36 -3.21
N SER A 92 8.47 29.85 -4.18
CA SER A 92 9.28 30.67 -5.10
C SER A 92 8.69 30.77 -6.49
N ILE A 93 7.64 30.01 -6.77
CA ILE A 93 7.00 30.01 -8.07
C ILE A 93 6.00 31.16 -8.09
N PRO A 94 6.11 32.08 -9.06
CA PRO A 94 5.17 33.21 -9.16
C PRO A 94 3.74 32.73 -9.33
N ASN A 95 2.79 33.48 -8.79
CA ASN A 95 1.37 33.26 -9.01
C ASN A 95 1.07 33.25 -10.52
N ASN A 96 0.17 32.35 -10.94
CA ASN A 96 -0.21 32.12 -12.34
C ASN A 96 0.84 31.39 -13.21
N THR A 97 1.93 30.90 -12.63
CA THR A 97 2.84 29.97 -13.32
C THR A 97 2.18 28.61 -13.46
N ILE A 98 2.30 27.98 -14.63
CA ILE A 98 1.78 26.62 -14.83
C ILE A 98 2.72 25.62 -14.15
N VAL A 99 2.22 24.90 -13.16
CA VAL A 99 2.96 23.86 -12.44
C VAL A 99 2.30 22.51 -12.68
N ILE A 100 3.08 21.55 -13.18
CA ILE A 100 2.65 20.18 -13.42
C ILE A 100 3.45 19.24 -12.53
N GLY A 101 2.79 18.63 -11.56
CA GLY A 101 3.35 17.55 -10.77
C GLY A 101 3.12 16.20 -11.48
N VAL A 102 4.19 15.45 -11.69
CA VAL A 102 4.12 14.09 -12.24
C VAL A 102 4.49 13.10 -11.15
N THR A 103 3.67 12.08 -10.97
CA THR A 103 3.92 11.00 -10.00
C THR A 103 3.06 9.79 -10.31
N ALA A 104 3.60 8.59 -10.09
CA ALA A 104 2.82 7.35 -10.12
C ALA A 104 1.96 7.16 -8.86
N THR A 105 2.22 7.93 -7.80
CA THR A 105 1.60 7.75 -6.48
C THR A 105 1.25 9.12 -5.88
N PRO A 106 0.15 9.77 -6.31
CA PRO A 106 -0.24 11.09 -5.84
C PRO A 106 -0.83 11.02 -4.41
N TYR A 107 0.00 10.66 -3.44
CA TYR A 107 -0.37 10.46 -2.05
C TYR A 107 0.73 10.97 -1.11
N ARG A 108 0.34 11.71 -0.08
CA ARG A 108 1.18 12.10 1.06
C ARG A 108 0.59 11.60 2.36
N LEU A 109 1.44 11.38 3.37
CA LEU A 109 0.97 10.96 4.70
C LEU A 109 0.12 12.07 5.34
N PRO A 110 -0.84 11.73 6.23
CA PRO A 110 -1.70 12.74 6.89
C PRO A 110 -0.95 13.81 7.67
N SER A 111 0.25 13.48 8.16
CA SER A 111 1.14 14.39 8.90
C SER A 111 1.95 15.34 8.00
N GLU A 112 1.86 15.16 6.68
CA GLU A 112 2.62 15.92 5.70
C GLU A 112 1.77 17.05 5.10
N VAL A 113 2.44 18.08 4.54
CA VAL A 113 1.74 19.10 3.78
C VAL A 113 1.08 18.47 2.56
N GLN A 114 -0.23 18.57 2.46
CA GLN A 114 -1.01 17.89 1.43
C GLN A 114 -0.80 18.50 0.05
N MET A 115 -0.95 17.69 -0.99
CA MET A 115 -0.74 18.11 -2.38
C MET A 115 -1.74 19.17 -2.82
N GLY A 116 -2.97 19.15 -2.27
CA GLY A 116 -4.00 20.17 -2.55
C GLY A 116 -3.65 21.59 -2.07
N GLY A 117 -2.59 21.77 -1.25
CA GLY A 117 -2.02 23.08 -0.93
C GLY A 117 -1.24 23.70 -2.09
N PHE A 118 -0.89 22.92 -3.12
CA PHE A 118 -0.05 23.33 -4.26
C PHE A 118 -0.68 23.09 -5.61
N TYR A 119 -1.50 22.04 -5.73
CA TYR A 119 -2.13 21.63 -6.99
C TYR A 119 -3.64 21.81 -6.88
N THR A 120 -4.23 22.38 -7.91
CA THR A 120 -5.67 22.67 -7.99
C THR A 120 -6.49 21.51 -8.53
N SER A 121 -5.86 20.61 -9.28
CA SER A 121 -6.54 19.47 -9.90
C SER A 121 -5.63 18.25 -10.00
N LEU A 122 -6.24 17.08 -9.96
CA LEU A 122 -5.59 15.79 -10.14
C LEU A 122 -6.16 15.13 -11.40
N VAL A 123 -5.27 14.80 -12.34
CA VAL A 123 -5.63 14.04 -13.55
C VAL A 123 -5.15 12.61 -13.35
N HIS A 124 -6.08 11.66 -13.30
CA HIS A 124 -5.82 10.24 -13.20
C HIS A 124 -6.85 9.50 -14.08
N GLU A 125 -6.42 9.04 -15.24
CA GLU A 125 -7.32 8.46 -16.25
C GLU A 125 -7.06 6.97 -16.50
N VAL A 126 -5.91 6.43 -16.06
CA VAL A 126 -5.47 5.06 -16.38
C VAL A 126 -5.10 4.33 -15.11
N GLU A 127 -5.73 3.20 -14.86
CA GLU A 127 -5.42 2.32 -13.72
C GLU A 127 -4.25 1.37 -14.07
N THR A 128 -3.59 0.82 -13.05
CA THR A 128 -2.53 -0.16 -13.24
C THR A 128 -3.02 -1.38 -14.04
N GLN A 129 -4.23 -1.85 -13.76
CA GLN A 129 -4.83 -2.99 -14.46
C GLN A 129 -5.03 -2.69 -15.95
N ASP A 130 -5.47 -1.48 -16.31
CA ASP A 130 -5.65 -1.10 -17.71
C ASP A 130 -4.31 -1.16 -18.48
N ILE A 131 -3.20 -0.78 -17.84
CA ILE A 131 -1.87 -0.82 -18.45
C ILE A 131 -1.37 -2.27 -18.58
N ILE A 132 -1.75 -3.16 -17.65
CA ILE A 132 -1.48 -4.59 -17.74
C ILE A 132 -2.27 -5.20 -18.90
N ASP A 133 -3.56 -4.88 -19.02
CA ASP A 133 -4.44 -5.38 -20.09
C ASP A 133 -3.98 -4.90 -21.48
N LEU A 134 -3.34 -3.73 -21.55
CA LEU A 134 -2.68 -3.23 -22.75
C LEU A 134 -1.28 -3.84 -23.02
N GLU A 135 -0.86 -4.82 -22.21
CA GLU A 135 0.47 -5.48 -22.29
C GLU A 135 1.66 -4.50 -22.20
N LYS A 136 1.49 -3.38 -21.46
CA LYS A 136 2.56 -2.40 -21.20
C LYS A 136 3.20 -2.58 -19.83
N LEU A 137 2.56 -3.37 -18.95
CA LEU A 137 3.11 -3.83 -17.68
C LEU A 137 2.83 -5.34 -17.50
N CYS A 138 3.69 -6.04 -16.76
CA CYS A 138 3.48 -7.44 -16.41
C CYS A 138 2.57 -7.56 -15.17
N PRO A 139 1.65 -8.53 -15.13
CA PRO A 139 0.87 -8.84 -13.94
C PRO A 139 1.75 -9.41 -12.83
N ALA A 140 1.32 -9.23 -11.56
CA ALA A 140 2.02 -9.76 -10.40
C ALA A 140 1.47 -11.12 -9.97
N ARG A 141 2.36 -12.01 -9.45
CA ARG A 141 2.00 -13.17 -8.64
C ARG A 141 2.56 -12.97 -7.25
N SER A 142 1.70 -12.82 -6.28
CA SER A 142 2.08 -12.45 -4.92
C SER A 142 2.10 -13.66 -4.01
N PHE A 143 3.19 -13.81 -3.25
CA PHE A 143 3.39 -14.87 -2.27
C PHE A 143 3.69 -14.22 -0.91
N GLY A 144 3.08 -14.74 0.15
CA GLY A 144 3.22 -14.21 1.49
C GLY A 144 3.64 -15.28 2.48
N ILE A 145 4.35 -14.84 3.50
CA ILE A 145 4.67 -15.68 4.65
C ILE A 145 3.88 -15.12 5.82
N PRO A 146 3.14 -15.97 6.56
CA PRO A 146 2.46 -15.53 7.76
C PRO A 146 3.48 -15.01 8.77
N ILE A 147 3.51 -13.69 8.98
CA ILE A 147 4.34 -13.04 9.99
C ILE A 147 3.42 -12.43 11.03
N ASP A 148 3.63 -12.78 12.30
CA ASP A 148 2.92 -12.11 13.38
C ASP A 148 3.55 -10.72 13.62
N MET A 149 2.87 -9.69 13.14
CA MET A 149 3.28 -8.29 13.28
C MET A 149 2.81 -7.64 14.59
N LYS A 150 2.18 -8.43 15.50
CA LYS A 150 1.72 -7.90 16.79
C LYS A 150 2.90 -7.42 17.63
N GLY A 151 2.77 -6.22 18.17
CA GLY A 151 3.80 -5.61 19.04
C GLY A 151 4.88 -4.79 18.33
N LEU A 152 4.97 -4.80 17.01
CA LEU A 152 5.94 -3.95 16.30
C LEU A 152 5.60 -2.47 16.42
N LYS A 153 6.55 -1.67 16.87
CA LYS A 153 6.43 -0.20 16.98
C LYS A 153 6.62 0.45 15.61
N LYS A 154 5.87 1.52 15.36
CA LYS A 154 6.06 2.36 14.16
C LYS A 154 7.23 3.31 14.36
N LYS A 155 8.06 3.46 13.31
CA LYS A 155 9.15 4.43 13.23
C LYS A 155 9.05 5.19 11.90
N GLY A 156 8.43 6.37 11.95
CA GLY A 156 8.07 7.11 10.74
C GLY A 156 7.09 6.33 9.83
N SER A 157 7.40 6.25 8.55
CA SER A 157 6.62 5.48 7.55
C SER A 157 6.95 3.99 7.52
N ASN A 158 7.72 3.47 8.47
CA ASN A 158 8.09 2.07 8.54
C ASN A 158 7.74 1.49 9.91
N TYR A 159 7.84 0.17 10.03
CA TYR A 159 7.90 -0.49 11.34
C TYR A 159 9.36 -0.63 11.78
N ASP A 160 9.59 -0.50 13.07
CA ASP A 160 10.88 -0.88 13.65
C ASP A 160 10.93 -2.42 13.71
N THR A 161 11.52 -2.99 12.69
CA THR A 161 11.68 -4.44 12.54
C THR A 161 13.11 -4.89 12.84
N SER A 162 13.98 -3.99 13.32
CA SER A 162 15.40 -4.27 13.54
C SER A 162 15.61 -5.49 14.44
N ASN A 163 14.95 -5.53 15.57
CA ASN A 163 15.07 -6.67 16.51
C ASN A 163 14.31 -7.90 15.99
N TYR A 164 13.14 -7.72 15.39
CA TYR A 164 12.31 -8.83 14.92
C TYR A 164 13.01 -9.69 13.87
N TYR A 165 13.65 -9.08 12.88
CA TYR A 165 14.37 -9.80 11.85
C TYR A 165 15.67 -10.45 12.36
N GLU A 166 16.31 -9.86 13.36
CA GLU A 166 17.53 -10.39 13.97
C GLU A 166 17.23 -11.58 14.89
N GLU A 167 16.29 -11.44 15.82
CA GLU A 167 15.94 -12.46 16.81
C GLU A 167 15.39 -13.74 16.15
N ASN A 168 14.67 -13.61 15.05
CA ASN A 168 14.04 -14.74 14.37
C ASN A 168 14.88 -15.30 13.20
N LYS A 169 16.10 -14.80 12.94
CA LYS A 169 16.94 -15.20 11.81
C LYS A 169 16.13 -15.31 10.49
N THR A 170 15.24 -14.36 10.25
CA THR A 170 14.28 -14.41 9.15
C THR A 170 14.93 -14.38 7.78
N TYR A 171 16.21 -13.96 7.68
CA TYR A 171 17.01 -14.01 6.46
C TYR A 171 17.11 -15.43 5.87
N ILE A 172 17.19 -16.48 6.71
CA ILE A 172 17.20 -17.88 6.26
C ILE A 172 15.85 -18.22 5.59
N GLY A 173 14.74 -17.79 6.20
CA GLY A 173 13.41 -17.96 5.63
C GLY A 173 13.24 -17.24 4.29
N VAL A 174 13.88 -16.06 4.10
CA VAL A 174 13.86 -15.33 2.83
C VAL A 174 14.48 -16.15 1.71
N VAL A 175 15.69 -16.68 1.94
CA VAL A 175 16.39 -17.47 0.91
C VAL A 175 15.66 -18.77 0.60
N ASN A 176 15.20 -19.51 1.61
CA ASN A 176 14.45 -20.75 1.41
C ASN A 176 13.15 -20.53 0.60
N ASN A 177 12.42 -19.43 0.89
CA ASN A 177 11.21 -19.13 0.13
C ASN A 177 11.53 -18.66 -1.29
N TRP A 178 12.63 -17.91 -1.48
CA TRP A 178 13.09 -17.57 -2.82
C TRP A 178 13.50 -18.83 -3.61
N GLU A 179 14.20 -19.80 -3.00
CA GLU A 179 14.51 -21.08 -3.62
C GLU A 179 13.26 -21.83 -4.08
N LYS A 180 12.20 -21.79 -3.27
CA LYS A 180 10.93 -22.43 -3.56
C LYS A 180 10.18 -21.80 -4.73
N HIS A 181 10.19 -20.47 -4.82
CA HIS A 181 9.32 -19.73 -5.74
C HIS A 181 10.04 -19.09 -6.93
N SER A 182 11.34 -18.82 -6.81
CA SER A 182 12.06 -17.89 -7.71
C SER A 182 13.49 -18.28 -7.99
N LYS A 183 13.85 -19.55 -7.76
CA LYS A 183 15.22 -20.02 -7.98
C LYS A 183 15.71 -19.69 -9.40
N ASN A 184 16.91 -19.13 -9.51
CA ASN A 184 17.56 -18.70 -10.75
C ASN A 184 16.86 -17.54 -11.49
N GLU A 185 16.00 -16.79 -10.80
CA GLU A 185 15.37 -15.59 -11.37
C GLU A 185 16.11 -14.33 -10.95
N LYS A 186 16.25 -13.40 -11.90
CA LYS A 186 16.78 -12.06 -11.61
C LYS A 186 15.91 -11.39 -10.55
N THR A 187 16.51 -11.05 -9.41
CA THR A 187 15.79 -10.69 -8.19
C THR A 187 16.27 -9.34 -7.63
N ILE A 188 15.33 -8.50 -7.23
CA ILE A 188 15.60 -7.32 -6.42
C ILE A 188 14.98 -7.49 -5.03
N LEU A 189 15.77 -7.27 -3.97
CA LEU A 189 15.33 -7.33 -2.60
C LEU A 189 15.39 -5.95 -1.96
N PHE A 190 14.30 -5.51 -1.34
CA PHE A 190 14.19 -4.28 -0.57
C PHE A 190 14.18 -4.57 0.92
N SER A 191 15.22 -4.15 1.64
CA SER A 191 15.35 -4.34 3.07
C SER A 191 15.00 -3.07 3.85
N SER A 192 14.60 -3.24 5.12
CA SER A 192 14.31 -2.15 6.04
C SER A 192 15.56 -1.41 6.53
N ASN A 193 16.70 -2.10 6.64
CA ASN A 193 17.98 -1.55 7.09
C ASN A 193 19.17 -2.21 6.39
N ILE A 194 20.33 -1.58 6.50
CA ILE A 194 21.58 -2.02 5.82
C ILE A 194 22.06 -3.37 6.38
N LYS A 195 21.95 -3.59 7.70
CA LYS A 195 22.41 -4.81 8.35
C LYS A 195 21.64 -6.02 7.83
N SER A 196 20.31 -5.99 7.91
CA SER A 196 19.46 -7.08 7.38
C SER A 196 19.66 -7.32 5.89
N SER A 197 19.90 -6.25 5.10
CA SER A 197 20.21 -6.38 3.68
C SER A 197 21.52 -7.14 3.42
N LYS A 198 22.55 -6.86 4.21
CA LYS A 198 23.84 -7.56 4.13
C LYS A 198 23.75 -9.01 4.60
N GLU A 199 23.02 -9.29 5.67
CA GLU A 199 22.82 -10.64 6.20
C GLU A 199 22.12 -11.55 5.18
N VAL A 200 21.03 -11.08 4.57
CA VAL A 200 20.35 -11.83 3.50
C VAL A 200 21.26 -12.01 2.28
N CYS A 201 21.99 -10.98 1.89
CA CYS A 201 22.92 -11.06 0.78
C CYS A 201 24.00 -12.14 1.06
N GLN A 202 24.55 -12.16 2.27
CA GLN A 202 25.56 -13.15 2.67
C GLN A 202 24.98 -14.57 2.69
N GLU A 203 23.74 -14.74 3.12
CA GLU A 203 23.07 -16.05 3.06
C GLU A 203 22.89 -16.55 1.63
N PHE A 204 22.49 -15.68 0.67
CA PHE A 204 22.48 -16.03 -0.75
C PHE A 204 23.86 -16.46 -1.26
N ILE A 205 24.91 -15.70 -0.92
CA ILE A 205 26.29 -15.99 -1.33
C ILE A 205 26.76 -17.32 -0.74
N SER A 206 26.48 -17.59 0.56
CA SER A 206 26.88 -18.83 1.23
C SER A 206 26.30 -20.09 0.60
N LYS A 207 25.11 -19.95 -0.04
CA LYS A 207 24.44 -21.01 -0.81
C LYS A 207 24.85 -21.05 -2.29
N GLY A 208 25.83 -20.24 -2.71
CA GLY A 208 26.38 -20.22 -4.06
C GLY A 208 25.59 -19.40 -5.08
N TYR A 209 24.67 -18.53 -4.66
CA TYR A 209 23.92 -17.67 -5.56
C TYR A 209 24.67 -16.37 -5.89
N ASN A 210 24.42 -15.82 -7.09
CA ASN A 210 24.98 -14.59 -7.57
C ASN A 210 24.31 -13.37 -6.89
N ALA A 211 24.75 -12.98 -5.70
CA ALA A 211 24.17 -11.90 -4.93
C ALA A 211 25.15 -10.77 -4.63
N LYS A 212 24.69 -9.52 -4.70
CA LYS A 212 25.45 -8.34 -4.26
C LYS A 212 24.56 -7.40 -3.44
N HIS A 213 25.18 -6.74 -2.46
CA HIS A 213 24.53 -5.70 -1.66
C HIS A 213 24.84 -4.31 -2.19
N ILE A 214 23.83 -3.42 -2.13
CA ILE A 214 23.98 -2.01 -2.49
C ILE A 214 23.18 -1.10 -1.54
N ASP A 215 23.79 0.00 -1.12
CA ASP A 215 23.13 1.00 -0.27
C ASP A 215 23.62 2.44 -0.59
N GLY A 216 23.12 3.41 0.18
CA GLY A 216 23.49 4.82 0.06
C GLY A 216 24.98 5.11 0.27
N LYS A 217 25.75 4.23 0.90
CA LYS A 217 27.18 4.38 1.20
C LYS A 217 28.09 3.58 0.26
N SER A 218 27.53 2.75 -0.61
CA SER A 218 28.30 1.92 -1.55
C SER A 218 29.06 2.80 -2.54
N LYS A 219 30.39 2.64 -2.60
CA LYS A 219 31.27 3.41 -3.51
C LYS A 219 31.24 2.88 -4.96
N ASN A 220 31.05 1.57 -5.14
CA ASN A 220 31.07 0.86 -6.41
C ASN A 220 29.66 0.64 -7.01
N ARG A 221 28.73 1.58 -6.82
CA ARG A 221 27.34 1.45 -7.28
C ARG A 221 27.23 1.15 -8.76
N LYS A 222 28.01 1.88 -9.60
CA LYS A 222 27.97 1.70 -11.04
C LYS A 222 28.34 0.27 -11.44
N GLU A 223 29.42 -0.25 -10.88
CA GLU A 223 29.89 -1.63 -11.16
C GLU A 223 28.86 -2.69 -10.73
N ILE A 224 28.20 -2.49 -9.56
CA ILE A 224 27.16 -3.41 -9.09
C ILE A 224 25.94 -3.35 -10.01
N LEU A 225 25.52 -2.18 -10.45
CA LEU A 225 24.38 -2.01 -11.34
C LEU A 225 24.67 -2.54 -12.75
N ASP A 226 25.87 -2.33 -13.27
CA ASP A 226 26.29 -2.87 -14.58
C ASP A 226 26.39 -4.41 -14.52
N TRP A 227 26.95 -4.99 -13.44
CA TRP A 227 26.92 -6.42 -13.20
C TRP A 227 25.48 -6.96 -13.13
N PHE A 228 24.57 -6.29 -12.41
CA PHE A 228 23.17 -6.71 -12.31
C PHE A 228 22.48 -6.72 -13.67
N LYS A 229 22.79 -5.78 -14.55
CA LYS A 229 22.22 -5.73 -15.91
C LYS A 229 22.56 -6.98 -16.73
N ILE A 230 23.83 -7.38 -16.71
CA ILE A 230 24.35 -8.44 -17.60
C ILE A 230 24.20 -9.85 -17.04
N THR A 231 24.00 -10.01 -15.72
CA THR A 231 23.90 -11.32 -15.06
C THR A 231 22.43 -11.77 -14.99
N PRO A 232 22.02 -12.85 -15.69
CA PRO A 232 20.62 -13.24 -15.82
C PRO A 232 19.94 -13.63 -14.50
N ASP A 233 20.65 -14.30 -13.59
CA ASP A 233 20.21 -14.81 -12.29
C ASP A 233 20.66 -13.94 -11.11
N ALA A 234 21.05 -12.69 -11.38
CA ALA A 234 21.57 -11.79 -10.37
C ALA A 234 20.54 -11.46 -9.29
N ILE A 235 20.99 -11.43 -8.06
CA ILE A 235 20.22 -11.01 -6.89
C ILE A 235 20.84 -9.71 -6.35
N ILE A 236 20.09 -8.62 -6.32
CA ILE A 236 20.53 -7.37 -5.73
C ILE A 236 19.78 -7.10 -4.43
N CYS A 237 20.51 -7.10 -3.31
CA CYS A 237 19.96 -6.78 -2.00
C CYS A 237 20.20 -5.30 -1.72
N ASN A 238 19.15 -4.51 -1.57
CA ASN A 238 19.28 -3.07 -1.38
C ASN A 238 18.59 -2.52 -0.14
N CYS A 239 19.10 -1.39 0.35
CA CYS A 239 18.48 -0.61 1.40
C CYS A 239 18.44 0.88 1.03
N GLY A 240 17.22 1.45 0.96
CA GLY A 240 17.00 2.89 0.78
C GLY A 240 17.27 3.45 -0.61
N ILE A 241 17.65 2.62 -1.57
CA ILE A 241 17.91 3.00 -2.96
C ILE A 241 17.15 2.10 -3.93
N LEU A 242 17.26 2.29 -5.23
CA LEU A 242 16.62 1.52 -6.31
C LEU A 242 15.07 1.58 -6.34
N THR A 243 14.44 2.29 -5.43
CA THR A 243 12.99 2.54 -5.48
C THR A 243 12.59 3.54 -6.56
N ALA A 244 13.50 4.45 -6.93
CA ALA A 244 13.32 5.40 -8.02
C ALA A 244 14.59 5.48 -8.88
N GLY A 245 14.46 5.87 -10.16
CA GLY A 245 15.58 6.10 -11.06
C GLY A 245 16.34 4.86 -11.57
N PHE A 246 15.94 3.65 -11.18
CA PHE A 246 16.56 2.41 -11.65
C PHE A 246 15.69 1.74 -12.71
N ASP A 247 16.23 1.61 -13.93
CA ASP A 247 15.52 1.05 -15.07
C ASP A 247 16.13 -0.28 -15.50
N GLN A 248 15.51 -1.39 -15.06
CA GLN A 248 15.85 -2.75 -15.44
C GLN A 248 14.53 -3.51 -15.72
N THR A 249 14.37 -4.01 -16.93
CA THR A 249 13.10 -4.60 -17.39
C THR A 249 12.95 -6.08 -17.10
N ASP A 250 14.05 -6.83 -16.99
CA ASP A 250 14.11 -8.28 -16.85
C ASP A 250 14.09 -8.77 -15.39
N ILE A 251 13.71 -7.92 -14.43
CA ILE A 251 13.51 -8.33 -13.04
C ILE A 251 12.28 -9.22 -12.96
N LEU A 252 12.46 -10.48 -12.56
CA LEU A 252 11.40 -11.48 -12.43
C LEU A 252 10.83 -11.57 -11.01
N THR A 253 11.64 -11.26 -10.00
CA THR A 253 11.22 -11.35 -8.60
C THR A 253 11.55 -10.07 -7.81
N VAL A 254 10.57 -9.60 -7.05
CA VAL A 254 10.69 -8.52 -6.07
C VAL A 254 10.48 -9.09 -4.68
N ILE A 255 11.47 -8.97 -3.81
CA ILE A 255 11.37 -9.39 -2.41
C ILE A 255 11.16 -8.15 -1.53
N LEU A 256 10.05 -8.12 -0.80
CA LEU A 256 9.72 -7.07 0.15
C LEU A 256 10.13 -7.50 1.56
N TYR A 257 11.44 -7.43 1.86
CA TYR A 257 12.00 -7.73 3.19
C TYR A 257 11.95 -6.50 4.10
N ARG A 258 10.79 -5.83 4.09
CA ARG A 258 10.46 -4.70 4.94
C ARG A 258 8.95 -4.52 5.07
N ALA A 259 8.51 -4.12 6.26
CA ALA A 259 7.14 -3.68 6.49
C ALA A 259 7.08 -2.16 6.38
N THR A 260 6.20 -1.63 5.52
CA THR A 260 6.02 -0.19 5.35
C THR A 260 4.57 0.24 5.52
N THR A 261 4.36 1.43 6.07
CA THR A 261 3.05 2.10 6.08
C THR A 261 2.88 3.05 4.90
N SER A 262 3.93 3.25 4.12
CA SER A 262 3.92 4.13 2.94
C SER A 262 3.44 3.37 1.71
N LEU A 263 2.22 3.67 1.26
CA LEU A 263 1.66 3.15 0.01
C LEU A 263 2.53 3.52 -1.21
N PRO A 264 3.02 4.77 -1.38
CA PRO A 264 3.92 5.11 -2.47
C PRO A 264 5.15 4.23 -2.52
N LEU A 265 5.81 4.02 -1.38
CA LEU A 265 7.00 3.19 -1.32
C LEU A 265 6.71 1.73 -1.70
N PHE A 266 5.59 1.17 -1.21
CA PHE A 266 5.15 -0.17 -1.59
C PHE A 266 4.96 -0.30 -3.10
N LEU A 267 4.22 0.63 -3.71
CA LEU A 267 3.94 0.62 -5.14
C LEU A 267 5.20 0.81 -5.99
N GLN A 268 6.12 1.68 -5.59
CA GLN A 268 7.40 1.87 -6.26
C GLN A 268 8.29 0.63 -6.22
N MET A 269 8.36 -0.06 -5.07
CA MET A 269 9.10 -1.32 -4.95
C MET A 269 8.53 -2.40 -5.88
N CYS A 270 7.22 -2.62 -5.85
CA CYS A 270 6.55 -3.60 -6.71
C CYS A 270 6.71 -3.24 -8.20
N GLY A 271 6.59 -1.96 -8.55
CA GLY A 271 6.75 -1.45 -9.90
C GLY A 271 8.12 -1.73 -10.54
N ARG A 272 9.16 -2.08 -9.75
CA ARG A 272 10.45 -2.51 -10.33
C ARG A 272 10.35 -3.85 -11.06
N GLY A 273 9.45 -4.72 -10.65
CA GLY A 273 9.21 -6.01 -11.33
C GLY A 273 8.18 -5.94 -12.45
N SER A 274 7.38 -4.88 -12.56
CA SER A 274 6.24 -4.85 -13.48
C SER A 274 6.60 -4.56 -14.95
N ARG A 275 7.81 -4.11 -15.24
CA ARG A 275 8.20 -3.75 -16.61
C ARG A 275 8.22 -4.95 -17.54
N ILE A 276 7.79 -4.74 -18.78
CA ILE A 276 7.79 -5.76 -19.81
C ILE A 276 9.23 -6.06 -20.29
N SER A 277 9.49 -7.32 -20.58
CA SER A 277 10.72 -7.81 -21.19
C SER A 277 10.42 -9.02 -22.07
N PRO A 278 11.21 -9.34 -23.09
CA PRO A 278 11.01 -10.55 -23.88
C PRO A 278 10.86 -11.81 -22.99
N ASN A 279 9.87 -12.63 -23.29
CA ASN A 279 9.56 -13.89 -22.56
C ASN A 279 9.10 -13.74 -21.11
N LYS A 280 8.85 -12.51 -20.64
CA LYS A 280 8.35 -12.24 -19.30
C LYS A 280 6.81 -12.08 -19.32
N THR A 281 6.10 -13.07 -18.82
CA THR A 281 4.63 -13.09 -18.75
C THR A 281 4.08 -12.54 -17.43
N HIS A 282 4.87 -12.55 -16.37
CA HIS A 282 4.51 -12.05 -15.05
C HIS A 282 5.78 -11.80 -14.24
N PHE A 283 5.65 -11.13 -13.11
CA PHE A 283 6.68 -11.06 -12.09
C PHE A 283 6.14 -11.56 -10.75
N LYS A 284 7.05 -11.87 -9.83
CA LYS A 284 6.69 -12.37 -8.50
C LYS A 284 6.97 -11.32 -7.43
N ILE A 285 6.08 -11.25 -6.44
CA ILE A 285 6.27 -10.47 -5.22
C ILE A 285 6.33 -11.46 -4.05
N LEU A 286 7.47 -11.52 -3.36
CA LEU A 286 7.61 -12.26 -2.11
C LEU A 286 7.50 -11.27 -0.95
N ASP A 287 6.35 -11.25 -0.27
CA ASP A 287 6.04 -10.28 0.78
C ASP A 287 6.33 -10.82 2.17
N PHE A 288 7.44 -10.38 2.75
CA PHE A 288 7.85 -10.68 4.12
C PHE A 288 7.47 -9.57 5.12
N GLY A 289 6.72 -8.57 4.70
CA GLY A 289 6.33 -7.42 5.53
C GLY A 289 4.83 -7.25 5.71
N ASN A 290 4.02 -8.22 5.27
CA ASN A 290 2.55 -8.12 5.23
C ASN A 290 2.06 -6.82 4.57
N ASN A 291 2.79 -6.37 3.54
CA ASN A 291 2.47 -5.12 2.85
C ASN A 291 1.19 -5.26 2.04
N ILE A 292 0.96 -6.43 1.41
CA ILE A 292 -0.23 -6.69 0.60
C ILE A 292 -1.49 -6.75 1.49
N GLU A 293 -1.41 -7.34 2.67
CA GLU A 293 -2.52 -7.31 3.63
C GLU A 293 -2.90 -5.87 4.03
N ARG A 294 -1.90 -4.97 4.09
CA ARG A 294 -2.10 -3.58 4.50
C ARG A 294 -2.53 -2.66 3.37
N HIS A 295 -1.94 -2.82 2.19
CA HIS A 295 -2.07 -1.89 1.08
C HIS A 295 -2.94 -2.41 -0.07
N GLY A 296 -3.34 -3.68 -0.03
CA GLY A 296 -3.96 -4.39 -1.17
C GLY A 296 -2.92 -4.90 -2.17
N PHE A 297 -3.37 -5.54 -3.23
CA PHE A 297 -2.49 -5.98 -4.32
C PHE A 297 -1.90 -4.78 -5.04
N TRP A 298 -0.76 -4.99 -5.70
CA TRP A 298 -0.08 -3.93 -6.44
C TRP A 298 -0.95 -3.34 -7.55
N GLU A 299 -1.71 -4.16 -8.23
CA GLU A 299 -2.60 -3.83 -9.34
C GLU A 299 -3.98 -3.30 -8.92
N ASP A 300 -4.33 -3.34 -7.64
CA ASP A 300 -5.64 -2.90 -7.17
C ASP A 300 -5.94 -1.46 -7.57
N LYS A 301 -7.17 -1.22 -8.01
CA LYS A 301 -7.69 0.13 -8.27
C LYS A 301 -7.68 0.98 -7.01
N ARG A 302 -7.22 2.22 -7.15
CA ARG A 302 -7.09 3.16 -6.03
C ARG A 302 -7.74 4.50 -6.33
N THR A 303 -8.46 5.03 -5.37
CA THR A 303 -8.96 6.40 -5.44
C THR A 303 -7.88 7.34 -4.93
N TRP A 304 -7.40 8.21 -5.81
CA TRP A 304 -6.39 9.21 -5.50
C TRP A 304 -7.03 10.56 -5.21
N GLN A 305 -6.49 11.28 -4.23
CA GLN A 305 -6.97 12.59 -3.81
C GLN A 305 -5.79 13.51 -3.47
N LEU A 306 -5.93 14.81 -3.77
CA LEU A 306 -4.91 15.81 -3.46
C LEU A 306 -4.77 16.05 -1.94
N ASN A 307 -5.85 15.89 -1.19
CA ASN A 307 -5.89 16.02 0.26
C ASN A 307 -6.18 14.68 0.92
N TYR A 308 -5.56 14.44 2.06
CA TYR A 308 -5.86 13.25 2.84
C TYR A 308 -7.26 13.34 3.42
N GLU A 309 -8.08 12.37 3.10
CA GLU A 309 -9.34 12.10 3.77
C GLU A 309 -9.23 10.76 4.50
N LYS A 310 -9.77 10.73 5.73
CA LYS A 310 -9.77 9.49 6.51
C LYS A 310 -10.56 8.42 5.76
N LYS A 311 -9.88 7.36 5.35
CA LYS A 311 -10.53 6.25 4.62
C LYS A 311 -11.70 5.69 5.41
N THR A 312 -12.81 5.52 4.74
CA THR A 312 -13.95 4.77 5.27
C THR A 312 -13.60 3.29 5.36
N LYS A 313 -14.37 2.49 6.13
CA LYS A 313 -14.16 1.03 6.19
C LYS A 313 -14.25 0.34 4.83
N LYS A 314 -14.96 0.94 3.85
CA LYS A 314 -15.09 0.41 2.47
C LYS A 314 -13.85 0.64 1.61
N GLU A 315 -12.99 1.60 1.96
CA GLU A 315 -11.78 1.97 1.23
C GLU A 315 -10.50 1.36 1.81
N GLN A 316 -10.64 0.51 2.82
CA GLN A 316 -9.53 -0.28 3.36
C GLN A 316 -9.19 -1.43 2.39
N ALA A 317 -7.93 -1.86 2.41
CA ALA A 317 -7.51 -3.04 1.63
C ALA A 317 -8.43 -4.23 1.92
N LEU A 318 -8.84 -4.93 0.86
CA LEU A 318 -9.69 -6.11 1.00
C LEU A 318 -8.93 -7.19 1.78
N PRO A 319 -9.62 -7.97 2.64
CA PRO A 319 -8.99 -9.05 3.36
C PRO A 319 -8.36 -10.06 2.39
N VAL A 320 -7.19 -10.56 2.77
CA VAL A 320 -6.46 -11.58 2.01
C VAL A 320 -6.27 -12.86 2.82
N LYS A 321 -6.00 -13.96 2.13
CA LYS A 321 -5.62 -15.25 2.72
C LYS A 321 -4.47 -15.87 1.96
N ILE A 322 -3.61 -16.61 2.67
CA ILE A 322 -2.46 -17.31 2.09
C ILE A 322 -2.86 -18.76 1.80
N CYS A 323 -2.51 -19.24 0.62
CA CYS A 323 -2.74 -20.63 0.24
C CYS A 323 -1.79 -21.57 0.98
N PRO A 324 -2.29 -22.58 1.72
CA PRO A 324 -1.42 -23.50 2.46
C PRO A 324 -0.62 -24.44 1.55
N LYS A 325 -0.98 -24.56 0.25
CA LYS A 325 -0.31 -25.45 -0.71
C LYS A 325 0.85 -24.76 -1.43
N CYS A 326 0.70 -23.47 -1.78
CA CYS A 326 1.67 -22.78 -2.64
C CYS A 326 2.03 -21.37 -2.17
N ASP A 327 1.63 -20.97 -0.95
CA ASP A 327 1.89 -19.68 -0.30
C ASP A 327 1.37 -18.45 -1.07
N ALA A 328 0.61 -18.64 -2.16
CA ALA A 328 0.05 -17.53 -2.91
C ALA A 328 -0.92 -16.70 -2.05
N ILE A 329 -0.79 -15.40 -2.09
CA ILE A 329 -1.74 -14.48 -1.47
C ILE A 329 -2.96 -14.39 -2.38
N ASN A 330 -4.14 -14.58 -1.80
CA ASN A 330 -5.41 -14.58 -2.50
C ASN A 330 -6.37 -13.58 -1.84
N PRO A 331 -7.30 -12.97 -2.58
CA PRO A 331 -8.44 -12.30 -1.96
C PRO A 331 -9.19 -13.27 -1.04
N ALA A 332 -9.62 -12.82 0.14
CA ALA A 332 -10.32 -13.71 1.09
C ALA A 332 -11.62 -14.30 0.53
N SER A 333 -12.25 -13.63 -0.43
CA SER A 333 -13.51 -14.02 -1.06
C SER A 333 -13.41 -15.20 -2.03
N VAL A 334 -12.23 -15.51 -2.60
CA VAL A 334 -12.12 -16.57 -3.61
C VAL A 334 -12.26 -17.95 -2.97
N LYS A 335 -12.91 -18.88 -3.67
CA LYS A 335 -13.09 -20.26 -3.22
C LYS A 335 -11.87 -21.14 -3.52
N ASN A 336 -11.18 -20.84 -4.60
CA ASN A 336 -10.01 -21.60 -5.06
C ASN A 336 -8.80 -20.67 -5.14
N CYS A 337 -7.61 -21.21 -4.89
CA CYS A 337 -6.36 -20.48 -5.07
C CYS A 337 -6.19 -20.07 -6.55
N ILE A 338 -5.90 -18.80 -6.79
CA ILE A 338 -5.71 -18.23 -8.14
C ILE A 338 -4.47 -18.77 -8.85
N ILE A 339 -3.54 -19.41 -8.13
CA ILE A 339 -2.28 -19.94 -8.69
C ILE A 339 -2.34 -21.47 -8.85
N CYS A 340 -2.65 -22.21 -7.77
CA CYS A 340 -2.56 -23.69 -7.77
C CYS A 340 -3.92 -24.40 -7.70
N LEU A 341 -5.02 -23.67 -7.77
CA LEU A 341 -6.40 -24.14 -7.72
C LEU A 341 -6.78 -24.92 -6.44
N TYR A 342 -5.97 -24.83 -5.39
CA TYR A 342 -6.31 -25.41 -4.08
C TYR A 342 -7.67 -24.87 -3.61
N VAL A 343 -8.58 -25.79 -3.26
CA VAL A 343 -9.90 -25.44 -2.74
C VAL A 343 -9.78 -25.06 -1.27
N PHE A 344 -10.08 -23.81 -0.94
CA PHE A 344 -10.09 -23.37 0.45
C PHE A 344 -11.27 -24.00 1.21
N PRO A 345 -11.02 -24.63 2.38
CA PRO A 345 -12.12 -25.18 3.18
C PRO A 345 -13.04 -24.04 3.65
N ILE A 346 -14.33 -24.24 3.48
CA ILE A 346 -15.35 -23.34 4.04
C ILE A 346 -15.37 -23.59 5.54
N LYS A 347 -14.90 -22.64 6.34
CA LYS A 347 -15.08 -22.69 7.79
C LYS A 347 -16.55 -22.42 8.07
N PRO A 348 -17.26 -23.29 8.79
CA PRO A 348 -18.61 -22.97 9.24
C PRO A 348 -18.51 -21.68 10.09
N PRO A 349 -19.51 -20.81 10.02
CA PRO A 349 -19.53 -19.59 10.84
C PRO A 349 -19.48 -19.96 12.32
N THR A 350 -18.73 -19.20 13.10
CA THR A 350 -18.69 -19.37 14.56
C THR A 350 -20.05 -18.98 15.16
N GLU A 351 -20.36 -19.45 16.37
CA GLU A 351 -21.59 -19.06 17.06
C GLU A 351 -21.76 -17.53 17.15
N GLU A 352 -20.66 -16.79 17.37
CA GLU A 352 -20.67 -15.33 17.40
C GLU A 352 -21.01 -14.71 16.03
N GLU A 353 -20.48 -15.28 14.94
CA GLU A 353 -20.78 -14.81 13.57
C GLU A 353 -22.24 -15.11 13.20
N VAL A 354 -22.78 -16.27 13.60
CA VAL A 354 -24.19 -16.62 13.41
C VAL A 354 -25.08 -15.61 14.15
N ILE A 355 -24.75 -15.33 15.42
CA ILE A 355 -25.47 -14.35 16.24
C ILE A 355 -25.43 -12.96 15.58
N LEU A 356 -24.28 -12.53 15.02
CA LEU A 356 -24.15 -11.24 14.35
C LEU A 356 -24.98 -11.16 13.06
N ILE A 357 -25.04 -12.25 12.29
CA ILE A 357 -25.85 -12.31 11.06
C ILE A 357 -27.35 -12.24 11.41
N GLU A 358 -27.79 -12.97 12.42
CA GLU A 358 -29.18 -12.94 12.89
C GLU A 358 -29.56 -11.58 13.47
N LEU A 359 -28.70 -10.96 14.27
CA LEU A 359 -28.88 -9.60 14.76
C LEU A 359 -29.07 -8.58 13.65
N LYS A 360 -28.27 -8.69 12.57
CA LYS A 360 -28.39 -7.81 11.41
C LYS A 360 -29.75 -7.98 10.73
N LYS A 361 -30.23 -9.22 10.60
CA LYS A 361 -31.57 -9.50 10.05
C LYS A 361 -32.71 -8.91 10.92
N ILE A 362 -32.55 -8.92 12.24
CA ILE A 362 -33.53 -8.37 13.18
C ILE A 362 -33.54 -6.84 13.10
N THR A 363 -32.36 -6.20 13.09
CA THR A 363 -32.24 -4.73 13.08
C THR A 363 -32.63 -4.10 11.74
N ASP A 364 -32.42 -4.78 10.62
CA ASP A 364 -32.76 -4.27 9.28
C ASP A 364 -34.28 -4.19 9.03
N LYS A 365 -35.11 -4.80 9.91
CA LYS A 365 -36.58 -4.86 9.71
C LYS A 365 -37.40 -3.77 10.42
N SER A 366 -36.76 -2.80 11.08
CA SER A 366 -37.42 -1.69 11.81
C SER A 366 -38.58 -2.15 12.72
N LYS A 367 -38.48 -3.35 13.29
CA LYS A 367 -39.48 -3.91 14.17
C LYS A 367 -39.48 -3.23 15.53
N LYS A 368 -40.66 -3.09 16.16
CA LYS A 368 -40.72 -2.76 17.57
C LYS A 368 -40.20 -3.94 18.39
N LEU A 369 -39.61 -3.67 19.55
CA LEU A 369 -39.07 -4.73 20.42
C LEU A 369 -40.18 -5.66 20.95
N SER A 370 -41.42 -5.15 21.12
CA SER A 370 -42.60 -5.94 21.46
C SER A 370 -42.97 -6.99 20.40
N ASP A 371 -42.68 -6.71 19.15
CA ASP A 371 -43.08 -7.54 18.01
C ASP A 371 -42.07 -8.65 17.70
N LEU A 372 -40.91 -8.66 18.37
CA LEU A 372 -39.91 -9.68 18.22
C LEU A 372 -40.39 -11.03 18.75
N THR A 373 -40.07 -12.10 18.02
CA THR A 373 -40.28 -13.49 18.46
C THR A 373 -39.40 -13.83 19.66
N LEU A 374 -39.69 -14.93 20.37
CA LEU A 374 -38.84 -15.40 21.46
C LEU A 374 -37.44 -15.79 20.99
N ASP A 375 -37.34 -16.35 19.77
CA ASP A 375 -36.05 -16.66 19.14
C ASP A 375 -35.24 -15.40 18.87
N GLU A 376 -35.85 -14.37 18.26
CA GLU A 376 -35.21 -13.07 18.01
C GLU A 376 -34.75 -12.40 19.33
N LEU A 377 -35.54 -12.49 20.39
CA LEU A 377 -35.17 -12.00 21.73
C LEU A 377 -33.99 -12.79 22.33
N SER A 378 -33.92 -14.11 22.08
CA SER A 378 -32.80 -14.94 22.53
C SER A 378 -31.48 -14.53 21.88
N VAL A 379 -31.52 -14.22 20.57
CA VAL A 379 -30.36 -13.71 19.82
C VAL A 379 -29.92 -12.36 20.38
N LEU A 380 -30.85 -11.43 20.65
CA LEU A 380 -30.52 -10.15 21.25
C LEU A 380 -29.90 -10.29 22.65
N GLN A 381 -30.32 -11.24 23.45
CA GLN A 381 -29.72 -11.49 24.76
C GLN A 381 -28.32 -12.09 24.64
N LYS A 382 -28.12 -13.10 23.76
CA LYS A 382 -26.83 -13.73 23.51
C LYS A 382 -25.81 -12.75 22.96
N SER A 383 -26.23 -11.73 22.23
CA SER A 383 -25.34 -10.70 21.68
C SER A 383 -24.71 -9.75 22.70
N ASN A 384 -25.16 -9.81 23.97
CA ASN A 384 -24.77 -8.89 25.05
C ASN A 384 -25.04 -7.39 24.77
N LYS A 385 -25.73 -7.04 23.67
CA LYS A 385 -26.09 -5.64 23.37
C LYS A 385 -27.13 -5.08 24.31
N PHE A 386 -27.98 -5.96 24.88
CA PHE A 386 -29.02 -5.60 25.83
C PHE A 386 -28.84 -6.39 27.13
N LYS A 387 -29.07 -5.72 28.27
CA LYS A 387 -29.06 -6.39 29.58
C LYS A 387 -30.14 -7.46 29.64
N ALA A 388 -29.84 -8.63 30.17
CA ALA A 388 -30.79 -9.72 30.30
C ALA A 388 -32.11 -9.29 31.01
N THR A 389 -32.02 -8.41 32.03
CA THR A 389 -33.15 -7.85 32.73
C THR A 389 -34.12 -7.07 31.83
N PHE A 390 -33.58 -6.41 30.79
CA PHE A 390 -34.36 -5.68 29.81
C PHE A 390 -35.11 -6.63 28.88
N ILE A 391 -34.45 -7.63 28.35
CA ILE A 391 -35.06 -8.66 27.50
C ILE A 391 -36.16 -9.40 28.27
N TRP A 392 -35.92 -9.75 29.52
CA TRP A 392 -36.92 -10.38 30.37
C TRP A 392 -38.18 -9.52 30.62
N ARG A 393 -38.07 -8.19 30.60
CA ARG A 393 -39.27 -7.31 30.64
C ARG A 393 -40.15 -7.54 29.41
N ILE A 394 -39.54 -7.64 28.23
CA ILE A 394 -40.26 -7.88 26.97
C ILE A 394 -40.90 -9.28 26.99
N VAL A 395 -40.15 -10.30 27.40
CA VAL A 395 -40.69 -11.67 27.51
C VAL A 395 -41.88 -11.74 28.47
N ARG A 396 -41.80 -11.08 29.63
CA ARG A 396 -42.92 -11.01 30.59
C ARG A 396 -44.15 -10.29 30.03
N SER A 397 -43.97 -9.26 29.20
CA SER A 397 -45.09 -8.55 28.56
C SER A 397 -45.85 -9.41 27.57
N LYS A 398 -45.24 -10.49 27.06
CA LYS A 398 -45.84 -11.46 26.13
C LYS A 398 -46.67 -12.56 26.83
N GLY A 399 -46.64 -12.64 28.17
CA GLY A 399 -47.47 -13.55 28.96
C GLY A 399 -46.70 -14.72 29.62
N HIS A 400 -47.41 -15.51 30.39
CA HIS A 400 -46.86 -16.58 31.22
C HIS A 400 -46.23 -17.72 30.41
N ASP A 401 -46.85 -18.10 29.32
CA ASP A 401 -46.33 -19.18 28.46
C ASP A 401 -45.03 -18.79 27.78
N SER A 402 -44.89 -17.51 27.36
CA SER A 402 -43.67 -16.97 26.80
C SER A 402 -42.48 -17.02 27.79
N ILE A 403 -42.76 -16.89 29.11
CA ILE A 403 -41.70 -17.01 30.13
C ILE A 403 -41.14 -18.45 30.18
N LYS A 404 -42.04 -19.47 30.15
CA LYS A 404 -41.63 -20.88 30.14
C LYS A 404 -40.85 -21.24 28.88
N GLU A 405 -41.39 -20.84 27.74
CA GLU A 405 -40.80 -21.12 26.43
C GLU A 405 -39.41 -20.44 26.28
N TYR A 406 -39.33 -19.18 26.66
CA TYR A 406 -38.06 -18.45 26.61
C TYR A 406 -37.02 -19.00 27.59
N ALA A 407 -37.43 -19.41 28.78
CA ALA A 407 -36.55 -20.07 29.74
C ALA A 407 -36.01 -21.38 29.22
N LYS A 408 -36.81 -22.17 28.50
CA LYS A 408 -36.41 -23.41 27.83
C LYS A 408 -35.40 -23.11 26.73
N LEU A 409 -35.66 -22.11 25.87
CA LEU A 409 -34.81 -21.67 24.78
C LEU A 409 -33.42 -21.22 25.27
N MET A 410 -33.37 -20.56 26.44
CA MET A 410 -32.16 -20.04 27.07
C MET A 410 -31.55 -20.99 28.11
N SER A 411 -32.08 -22.20 28.26
CA SER A 411 -31.60 -23.22 29.21
C SER A 411 -31.59 -22.76 30.69
N TYR A 412 -32.53 -21.92 31.09
CA TYR A 412 -32.65 -21.48 32.48
C TYR A 412 -33.27 -22.54 33.38
N LYS A 413 -32.75 -22.66 34.62
CA LYS A 413 -33.27 -23.60 35.63
C LYS A 413 -34.65 -23.19 36.12
N SER A 414 -35.47 -24.16 36.57
CA SER A 414 -36.85 -23.98 37.06
C SER A 414 -37.00 -22.91 38.14
N PHE A 415 -36.03 -22.80 39.05
CA PHE A 415 -36.02 -21.74 40.08
C PHE A 415 -36.01 -20.32 39.46
N TRP A 416 -35.31 -20.15 38.34
CA TRP A 416 -35.24 -18.87 37.65
C TRP A 416 -36.60 -18.48 37.04
N ILE A 417 -37.32 -19.45 36.53
CA ILE A 417 -38.69 -19.30 35.99
C ILE A 417 -39.65 -18.78 37.06
N SER A 418 -39.64 -19.41 38.24
CA SER A 418 -40.46 -19.00 39.38
C SER A 418 -40.20 -17.56 39.80
N LYS A 419 -38.95 -17.14 39.78
CA LYS A 419 -38.53 -15.76 40.04
C LYS A 419 -39.10 -14.77 39.01
N GLN A 420 -39.20 -15.14 37.74
CA GLN A 420 -39.76 -14.27 36.70
C GLN A 420 -41.26 -14.07 36.86
N TYR A 421 -41.99 -15.06 37.38
CA TYR A 421 -43.42 -14.93 37.69
C TYR A 421 -43.72 -14.01 38.87
N SER A 422 -42.82 -13.92 39.84
CA SER A 422 -42.99 -13.09 41.02
C SER A 422 -42.75 -11.60 40.81
N ILE A 423 -42.14 -11.23 39.68
CA ILE A 423 -41.82 -9.82 39.37
C ILE A 423 -43.04 -9.14 38.76
N LYS A 424 -43.59 -8.12 39.45
CA LYS A 424 -44.69 -7.28 38.91
C LYS A 424 -44.21 -6.53 37.67
N ASN A 425 -45.00 -6.59 36.59
CA ASN A 425 -44.73 -5.83 35.37
C ASN A 425 -44.99 -4.33 35.58
N ASN A 426 -43.96 -3.50 35.55
CA ASN A 426 -44.11 -2.06 35.31
C ASN A 426 -44.39 -1.84 33.83
N LYS A 427 -45.22 -0.84 33.47
CA LYS A 427 -45.52 -0.49 32.06
C LYS A 427 -44.24 -0.39 31.23
N PHE A 428 -44.17 -1.20 30.18
CA PHE A 428 -43.08 -1.21 29.22
C PHE A 428 -43.30 -0.09 28.20
N THR A 429 -42.37 0.82 28.08
CA THR A 429 -42.31 1.78 26.97
C THR A 429 -41.64 1.10 25.78
N ASP A 430 -42.38 0.99 24.71
CA ASP A 430 -41.93 0.32 23.50
C ASP A 430 -40.93 1.20 22.71
N PHE A 431 -39.78 0.64 22.34
CA PHE A 431 -38.76 1.31 21.56
C PHE A 431 -38.58 0.59 20.23
N THR A 432 -38.44 1.37 19.18
CA THR A 432 -38.07 0.85 17.84
C THR A 432 -36.55 0.65 17.78
N LEU A 433 -36.11 -0.51 17.30
CA LEU A 433 -34.70 -0.73 16.95
C LEU A 433 -34.35 0.17 15.75
N ARG A 434 -33.46 1.12 15.96
CA ARG A 434 -32.83 1.93 14.89
C ARG A 434 -31.41 1.49 14.66
#